data_06379f6866ee8367b6da442850f3c0f5
#
_entry.id   06379f6866ee8367b6da442850f3c0f5
#
_cell.length_a   1.000
_cell.length_b   1.000
_cell.length_c   1.000
_cell.angle_alpha   90.00
_cell.angle_beta   90.00
_cell.angle_gamma   90.00
#
_symmetry.space_group_name_H-M   'P 1'
#
loop_
_entity.id
_entity.type
_entity.pdbx_description
1 polymer ?
#
loop_
_entity_poly.entity_id
_entity_poly.type
_entity_poly.pdbx_seq_one_letter_code
_entity_poly.pdbx_strand_id
1 'polypeptide(L)'
;ISVYNLERLEFGDTYFIGSAGSQIIVNETAISGDYIYAACGDSNGIKKGLLESGNLINYQEWNQLVDGTYNYITELQGKVFTVRNNKIIYEVLETSITELFSYASLPMDVKISNDNLVIVLSDSVFIYDENFNSENTLSLNEEYDTLITTAITTIEGIYLGTTDFGLLKTSASNGQNVFTEIHPNGPLRNNIFSVSAGYGNVWCTYGSYSLTYFPENKRYGVSHLKDEWFNIPYDSLQYNARS
;
A
#
# COMPACT_ATOMS: atom_id res chain seq x y z
N ILE A 1 18.74 9.27 5.68
CA ILE A 1 18.70 7.88 5.18
C ILE A 1 19.59 7.06 6.09
N SER A 2 19.04 5.98 6.67
CA SER A 2 19.84 5.06 7.51
C SER A 2 20.08 3.77 6.76
N VAL A 3 21.31 3.27 6.84
CA VAL A 3 21.71 1.99 6.26
C VAL A 3 21.56 0.91 7.32
N TYR A 4 20.98 -0.23 6.97
CA TYR A 4 20.90 -1.39 7.83
C TYR A 4 21.65 -2.55 7.20
N ASN A 5 22.60 -3.12 7.93
CA ASN A 5 23.38 -4.27 7.48
C ASN A 5 22.62 -5.56 7.83
N LEU A 6 22.13 -6.26 6.80
CA LEU A 6 21.36 -7.49 6.96
C LEU A 6 22.19 -8.69 7.45
N GLU A 7 23.50 -8.71 7.18
CA GLU A 7 24.38 -9.79 7.63
C GLU A 7 24.71 -9.65 9.12
N ARG A 8 24.98 -8.42 9.57
CA ARG A 8 25.33 -8.11 10.96
C ARG A 8 24.14 -7.81 11.84
N LEU A 9 22.95 -7.59 11.24
CA LEU A 9 21.71 -7.19 11.92
C LEU A 9 21.89 -5.92 12.75
N GLU A 10 22.62 -4.94 12.23
CA GLU A 10 22.91 -3.67 12.89
C GLU A 10 22.69 -2.47 11.97
N PHE A 11 22.39 -1.32 12.57
CA PHE A 11 22.40 -0.05 11.84
C PHE A 11 23.82 0.37 11.55
N GLY A 12 24.07 0.73 10.29
CA GLY A 12 25.29 1.37 9.83
C GLY A 12 25.19 2.89 9.89
N ASP A 13 25.75 3.53 8.85
CA ASP A 13 25.77 4.97 8.76
C ASP A 13 24.40 5.60 8.52
N THR A 14 24.24 6.84 8.97
CA THR A 14 23.08 7.68 8.67
C THR A 14 23.53 8.86 7.80
N TYR A 15 22.87 9.00 6.66
CA TYR A 15 23.18 10.05 5.67
C TYR A 15 22.24 11.24 5.87
N PHE A 16 22.82 12.40 6.19
CA PHE A 16 22.12 13.68 6.25
C PHE A 16 22.35 14.41 4.93
N ILE A 17 21.40 14.28 4.01
CA ILE A 17 21.55 14.67 2.61
C ILE A 17 21.04 16.07 2.27
N GLY A 18 20.61 16.82 3.27
CA GLY A 18 20.19 18.22 3.12
C GLY A 18 21.37 19.17 2.94
N SER A 19 21.11 20.41 2.59
CA SER A 19 22.12 21.44 2.45
C SER A 19 22.97 21.58 3.73
N ALA A 20 24.28 21.67 3.58
CA ALA A 20 25.26 21.70 4.68
C ALA A 20 25.15 20.49 5.64
N GLY A 21 24.69 19.33 5.13
CA GLY A 21 24.51 18.13 5.94
C GLY A 21 23.30 18.20 6.90
N SER A 22 22.32 19.03 6.60
CA SER A 22 21.11 19.12 7.42
C SER A 22 20.20 17.90 7.24
N GLN A 23 19.40 17.64 8.27
CA GLN A 23 18.34 16.66 8.20
C GLN A 23 17.19 17.19 7.33
N ILE A 24 16.72 16.37 6.40
CA ILE A 24 15.53 16.63 5.58
C ILE A 24 14.61 15.41 5.59
N ILE A 25 13.36 15.60 5.19
CA ILE A 25 12.41 14.50 4.99
C ILE A 25 12.81 13.76 3.71
N VAL A 26 13.07 12.46 3.83
CA VAL A 26 13.22 11.53 2.71
C VAL A 26 12.04 10.57 2.79
N ASN A 27 11.17 10.61 1.81
CA ASN A 27 9.96 9.80 1.77
C ASN A 27 10.27 8.38 1.28
N GLU A 28 11.10 8.25 0.24
CA GLU A 28 11.45 6.97 -0.34
C GLU A 28 12.80 7.05 -1.06
N THR A 29 13.41 5.87 -1.30
CA THR A 29 14.67 5.74 -2.04
C THR A 29 14.58 4.62 -3.07
N ALA A 30 15.26 4.78 -4.21
CA ALA A 30 15.40 3.75 -5.23
C ALA A 30 16.86 3.66 -5.68
N ILE A 31 17.28 2.47 -6.11
CA ILE A 31 18.61 2.25 -6.70
C ILE A 31 18.41 1.88 -8.17
N SER A 32 19.14 2.57 -9.06
CA SER A 32 19.16 2.25 -10.48
C SER A 32 20.58 2.41 -11.00
N GLY A 33 21.13 1.33 -11.57
CA GLY A 33 22.53 1.27 -11.96
C GLY A 33 23.45 1.61 -10.78
N ASP A 34 24.38 2.53 -10.99
CA ASP A 34 25.37 2.92 -10.00
C ASP A 34 24.87 4.00 -9.02
N TYR A 35 23.60 4.38 -9.07
CA TYR A 35 23.07 5.51 -8.32
C TYR A 35 21.96 5.14 -7.36
N ILE A 36 21.96 5.82 -6.22
CA ILE A 36 20.82 5.90 -5.32
C ILE A 36 20.09 7.24 -5.52
N TYR A 37 18.78 7.16 -5.60
CA TYR A 37 17.87 8.30 -5.72
C TYR A 37 17.06 8.43 -4.45
N ALA A 38 16.77 9.66 -4.03
CA ALA A 38 15.95 9.96 -2.86
C ALA A 38 14.84 10.95 -3.23
N ALA A 39 13.60 10.54 -3.06
CA ALA A 39 12.44 11.42 -3.12
C ALA A 39 12.29 12.19 -1.82
N CYS A 40 12.42 13.51 -1.86
CA CYS A 40 12.47 14.34 -0.67
C CYS A 40 11.18 15.18 -0.52
N GLY A 41 10.78 15.33 0.75
CA GLY A 41 9.69 16.23 1.17
C GLY A 41 10.13 17.69 1.26
N ASP A 42 9.21 18.56 1.65
CA ASP A 42 9.45 19.97 1.97
C ASP A 42 10.24 20.74 0.92
N SER A 43 9.93 20.49 -0.37
CA SER A 43 10.60 21.13 -1.52
C SER A 43 12.09 20.80 -1.70
N ASN A 44 12.60 19.76 -1.03
CA ASN A 44 13.99 19.33 -1.17
C ASN A 44 14.28 18.51 -2.45
N GLY A 45 13.28 18.27 -3.27
CA GLY A 45 13.42 17.71 -4.60
C GLY A 45 13.75 16.22 -4.66
N ILE A 46 14.38 15.84 -5.77
CA ILE A 46 15.01 14.53 -5.93
C ILE A 46 16.51 14.70 -5.82
N LYS A 47 17.13 13.91 -4.97
CA LYS A 47 18.59 13.86 -4.83
C LYS A 47 19.13 12.55 -5.37
N LYS A 48 20.34 12.62 -5.94
CA LYS A 48 21.04 11.50 -6.56
C LYS A 48 22.44 11.40 -6.02
N GLY A 49 22.84 10.23 -5.54
CA GLY A 49 24.20 9.93 -5.05
C GLY A 49 24.79 8.75 -5.79
N LEU A 50 26.11 8.77 -6.05
CA LEU A 50 26.84 7.65 -6.66
C LEU A 50 27.18 6.61 -5.58
N LEU A 51 26.71 5.37 -5.72
CA LEU A 51 26.93 4.30 -4.73
C LEU A 51 28.41 3.99 -4.52
N GLU A 52 29.20 4.00 -5.60
CA GLU A 52 30.63 3.70 -5.55
C GLU A 52 31.50 4.88 -5.08
N SER A 53 30.92 6.06 -4.83
CA SER A 53 31.70 7.21 -4.31
C SER A 53 32.39 6.89 -2.97
N GLY A 54 31.89 5.86 -2.27
CA GLY A 54 32.43 5.40 -0.99
C GLY A 54 32.19 6.38 0.17
N ASN A 55 31.50 7.49 -0.07
CA ASN A 55 31.36 8.55 0.94
C ASN A 55 29.99 9.24 0.91
N LEU A 56 28.91 8.48 0.81
CA LEU A 56 27.52 9.01 0.84
C LEU A 56 27.15 9.68 2.17
N ILE A 57 27.99 9.57 3.21
CA ILE A 57 27.87 10.36 4.45
C ILE A 57 28.08 11.84 4.17
N ASN A 58 28.97 12.16 3.21
CA ASN A 58 29.19 13.54 2.80
C ASN A 58 28.04 14.04 1.95
N TYR A 59 27.27 15.01 2.45
CA TYR A 59 26.14 15.59 1.74
C TYR A 59 26.50 16.17 0.36
N GLN A 60 27.76 16.51 0.10
CA GLN A 60 28.25 17.03 -1.17
C GLN A 60 28.24 15.98 -2.29
N GLU A 61 28.22 14.69 -1.94
CA GLU A 61 28.11 13.60 -2.91
C GLU A 61 26.66 13.42 -3.43
N TRP A 62 25.71 14.15 -2.83
CA TRP A 62 24.30 14.14 -3.23
C TRP A 62 23.97 15.34 -4.10
N ASN A 63 23.79 15.10 -5.39
CA ASN A 63 23.40 16.11 -6.35
C ASN A 63 21.87 16.26 -6.36
N GLN A 64 21.38 17.51 -6.30
CA GLN A 64 19.97 17.79 -6.51
C GLN A 64 19.65 17.76 -8.00
N LEU A 65 18.75 16.86 -8.38
CA LEU A 65 18.36 16.68 -9.78
C LEU A 65 17.28 17.68 -10.19
N VAL A 66 16.26 17.81 -9.36
CA VAL A 66 15.10 18.71 -9.57
C VAL A 66 14.57 19.19 -8.22
N ASP A 67 13.89 20.33 -8.24
CA ASP A 67 13.21 20.90 -7.09
C ASP A 67 11.78 20.38 -6.94
N GLY A 68 11.23 20.47 -5.74
CA GLY A 68 9.84 20.14 -5.45
C GLY A 68 9.68 19.17 -4.29
N THR A 69 8.45 18.71 -4.07
CA THR A 69 8.12 17.71 -3.05
C THR A 69 7.70 16.42 -3.75
N TYR A 70 8.41 15.34 -3.47
CA TYR A 70 8.19 14.04 -4.07
C TYR A 70 7.85 13.02 -2.99
N ASN A 71 6.78 12.25 -3.22
CA ASN A 71 6.25 11.31 -2.24
C ASN A 71 6.78 9.90 -2.44
N TYR A 72 6.99 9.51 -3.69
CA TYR A 72 7.40 8.16 -4.08
C TYR A 72 8.52 8.19 -5.10
N ILE A 73 9.40 7.20 -5.04
CA ILE A 73 10.40 6.94 -6.06
C ILE A 73 10.68 5.43 -6.12
N THR A 74 10.66 4.86 -7.30
CA THR A 74 10.87 3.42 -7.48
C THR A 74 11.61 3.17 -8.79
N GLU A 75 12.15 1.96 -8.95
CA GLU A 75 12.91 1.56 -10.13
C GLU A 75 12.30 0.31 -10.74
N LEU A 76 12.17 0.29 -12.07
CA LEU A 76 11.73 -0.86 -12.85
C LEU A 76 12.58 -1.00 -14.10
N GLN A 77 13.35 -2.07 -14.19
CA GLN A 77 14.17 -2.45 -15.36
C GLN A 77 15.07 -1.32 -15.88
N GLY A 78 15.75 -0.63 -14.96
CA GLY A 78 16.67 0.47 -15.26
C GLY A 78 16.04 1.86 -15.36
N LYS A 79 14.70 1.95 -15.36
CA LYS A 79 13.97 3.23 -15.34
C LYS A 79 13.54 3.59 -13.93
N VAL A 80 13.67 4.86 -13.60
CA VAL A 80 13.27 5.40 -12.30
C VAL A 80 11.99 6.21 -12.47
N PHE A 81 10.98 5.88 -11.68
CA PHE A 81 9.70 6.58 -11.64
C PHE A 81 9.53 7.31 -10.31
N THR A 82 8.90 8.46 -10.35
CA THR A 82 8.64 9.27 -9.15
C THR A 82 7.28 9.92 -9.21
N VAL A 83 6.66 10.14 -8.05
CA VAL A 83 5.40 10.87 -7.93
C VAL A 83 5.61 12.13 -7.12
N ARG A 84 5.25 13.26 -7.72
CA ARG A 84 5.27 14.56 -7.09
C ARG A 84 3.95 14.83 -6.35
N ASN A 85 3.97 15.69 -5.35
CA ASN A 85 2.78 16.09 -4.58
C ASN A 85 1.67 16.78 -5.41
N ASN A 86 1.92 17.06 -6.70
CA ASN A 86 0.93 17.55 -7.67
C ASN A 86 0.13 16.42 -8.34
N LYS A 87 0.25 15.17 -7.88
CA LYS A 87 -0.45 13.97 -8.40
C LYS A 87 0.05 13.48 -9.77
N ILE A 88 1.20 13.97 -10.21
CA ILE A 88 1.79 13.59 -11.49
C ILE A 88 2.90 12.59 -11.25
N ILE A 89 2.92 11.53 -12.07
CA ILE A 89 4.05 10.60 -12.17
C ILE A 89 4.99 11.07 -13.27
N TYR A 90 6.27 10.95 -13.00
CA TYR A 90 7.36 11.31 -13.89
C TYR A 90 8.33 10.14 -14.06
N GLU A 91 8.95 10.02 -15.22
CA GLU A 91 10.18 9.27 -15.41
C GLU A 91 11.37 10.19 -15.06
N VAL A 92 12.29 9.68 -14.25
CA VAL A 92 13.52 10.38 -13.87
C VAL A 92 14.60 10.05 -14.88
N LEU A 93 15.06 11.06 -15.59
CA LEU A 93 16.16 10.97 -16.55
C LEU A 93 17.49 11.31 -15.86
N GLU A 94 18.58 11.29 -16.62
CA GLU A 94 19.93 11.55 -16.08
C GLU A 94 20.04 12.92 -15.40
N THR A 95 19.43 13.97 -15.99
CA THR A 95 19.54 15.38 -15.53
C THR A 95 18.20 16.10 -15.43
N SER A 96 17.07 15.42 -15.63
CA SER A 96 15.73 16.01 -15.68
C SER A 96 14.66 14.98 -15.32
N ILE A 97 13.41 15.41 -15.35
CA ILE A 97 12.24 14.51 -15.25
C ILE A 97 11.31 14.75 -16.44
N THR A 98 10.59 13.71 -16.88
CA THR A 98 9.58 13.79 -17.92
C THR A 98 8.23 13.39 -17.37
N GLU A 99 7.23 14.24 -17.55
CA GLU A 99 5.84 13.95 -17.16
C GLU A 99 5.29 12.77 -17.97
N LEU A 100 4.68 11.80 -17.29
CA LEU A 100 4.03 10.64 -17.90
C LEU A 100 2.51 10.74 -17.81
N PHE A 101 1.98 10.94 -16.59
CA PHE A 101 0.54 10.96 -16.39
C PHE A 101 0.15 11.76 -15.12
N SER A 102 -1.05 12.36 -15.15
CA SER A 102 -1.65 13.08 -14.02
C SER A 102 -2.86 12.33 -13.49
N TYR A 103 -2.83 11.95 -12.21
CA TYR A 103 -3.91 11.23 -11.55
C TYR A 103 -4.98 12.17 -10.97
N ALA A 104 -6.18 11.65 -10.71
CA ALA A 104 -7.26 12.40 -10.08
C ALA A 104 -6.94 12.78 -8.63
N SER A 105 -6.24 11.90 -7.91
CA SER A 105 -5.80 12.11 -6.52
C SER A 105 -4.33 11.74 -6.36
N LEU A 106 -3.72 12.11 -5.23
CA LEU A 106 -2.39 11.66 -4.88
C LEU A 106 -2.44 10.14 -4.64
N PRO A 107 -1.51 9.36 -5.23
CA PRO A 107 -1.42 7.94 -4.94
C PRO A 107 -1.26 7.64 -3.44
N MET A 108 -1.92 6.58 -3.01
CA MET A 108 -1.80 6.01 -1.65
C MET A 108 -0.56 5.14 -1.53
N ASP A 109 -0.15 4.52 -2.64
CA ASP A 109 1.00 3.62 -2.70
C ASP A 109 1.54 3.55 -4.13
N VAL A 110 2.86 3.43 -4.27
CA VAL A 110 3.55 3.26 -5.56
C VAL A 110 4.67 2.27 -5.35
N LYS A 111 4.69 1.19 -6.08
CA LYS A 111 5.71 0.15 -5.93
C LYS A 111 5.90 -0.71 -7.16
N ILE A 112 6.95 -1.49 -7.17
CA ILE A 112 7.16 -2.56 -8.13
C ILE A 112 6.65 -3.88 -7.54
N SER A 113 5.87 -4.60 -8.32
CA SER A 113 5.37 -5.92 -7.97
C SER A 113 5.25 -6.79 -9.21
N ASN A 114 5.90 -7.96 -9.21
CA ASN A 114 5.91 -8.92 -10.33
C ASN A 114 6.24 -8.24 -11.67
N ASP A 115 7.36 -7.50 -11.70
CA ASP A 115 7.87 -6.75 -12.86
C ASP A 115 6.89 -5.71 -13.45
N ASN A 116 5.97 -5.22 -12.64
CA ASN A 116 5.06 -4.14 -13.00
C ASN A 116 5.19 -2.96 -12.04
N LEU A 117 5.00 -1.77 -12.57
CA LEU A 117 4.79 -0.56 -11.78
C LEU A 117 3.31 -0.49 -11.36
N VAL A 118 3.08 -0.59 -10.07
CA VAL A 118 1.73 -0.56 -9.47
C VAL A 118 1.51 0.78 -8.79
N ILE A 119 0.48 1.50 -9.21
CA ILE A 119 0.07 2.80 -8.66
C ILE A 119 -1.32 2.68 -8.09
N VAL A 120 -1.45 2.96 -6.81
CA VAL A 120 -2.69 2.79 -6.05
C VAL A 120 -3.29 4.15 -5.71
N LEU A 121 -4.51 4.40 -6.14
CA LEU A 121 -5.36 5.47 -5.62
C LEU A 121 -6.34 4.88 -4.59
N SER A 122 -7.08 5.75 -3.93
CA SER A 122 -8.06 5.33 -2.92
C SER A 122 -9.18 4.42 -3.44
N ASP A 123 -9.49 4.49 -4.72
CA ASP A 123 -10.60 3.81 -5.40
C ASP A 123 -10.18 2.96 -6.60
N SER A 124 -8.91 3.05 -7.01
CA SER A 124 -8.43 2.42 -8.24
C SER A 124 -6.95 2.04 -8.17
N VAL A 125 -6.58 1.06 -8.98
CA VAL A 125 -5.20 0.59 -9.14
C VAL A 125 -4.85 0.58 -10.61
N PHE A 126 -3.70 1.14 -10.94
CA PHE A 126 -3.13 1.18 -12.28
C PHE A 126 -1.86 0.34 -12.31
N ILE A 127 -1.74 -0.50 -13.32
CA ILE A 127 -0.61 -1.42 -13.50
C ILE A 127 0.01 -1.14 -14.86
N TYR A 128 1.31 -0.87 -14.87
CA TYR A 128 2.06 -0.52 -16.06
C TYR A 128 3.30 -1.42 -16.22
N ASP A 129 3.71 -1.62 -17.46
CA ASP A 129 5.02 -2.19 -17.80
C ASP A 129 6.16 -1.16 -17.61
N GLU A 130 7.39 -1.55 -17.91
CA GLU A 130 8.59 -0.70 -17.81
C GLU A 130 8.59 0.48 -18.81
N ASN A 131 7.75 0.44 -19.83
CA ASN A 131 7.58 1.52 -20.82
C ASN A 131 6.39 2.42 -20.52
N PHE A 132 5.79 2.24 -19.33
CA PHE A 132 4.58 2.93 -18.91
C PHE A 132 3.37 2.66 -19.82
N ASN A 133 3.33 1.50 -20.46
CA ASN A 133 2.13 1.03 -21.14
C ASN A 133 1.17 0.42 -20.10
N SER A 134 -0.12 0.74 -20.21
CA SER A 134 -1.13 0.23 -19.28
C SER A 134 -1.35 -1.27 -19.53
N GLU A 135 -1.03 -2.09 -18.56
CA GLU A 135 -1.30 -3.53 -18.52
C GLU A 135 -2.70 -3.83 -17.98
N ASN A 136 -3.08 -3.08 -16.92
CA ASN A 136 -4.38 -3.25 -16.30
C ASN A 136 -4.81 -2.00 -15.53
N THR A 137 -6.11 -1.83 -15.36
CA THR A 137 -6.72 -0.85 -14.48
C THR A 137 -7.88 -1.48 -13.74
N LEU A 138 -7.87 -1.37 -12.41
CA LEU A 138 -8.89 -1.93 -11.53
C LEU A 138 -9.57 -0.80 -10.77
N SER A 139 -10.87 -0.92 -10.55
CA SER A 139 -11.61 -0.06 -9.63
C SER A 139 -12.48 -0.92 -8.74
N LEU A 140 -12.70 -0.50 -7.50
CA LEU A 140 -13.66 -1.15 -6.63
C LEU A 140 -15.06 -1.01 -7.22
N ASN A 141 -15.88 -2.05 -7.03
CA ASN A 141 -17.30 -2.02 -7.38
C ASN A 141 -18.12 -1.49 -6.19
N GLU A 142 -19.40 -1.23 -6.40
CA GLU A 142 -20.31 -0.69 -5.37
C GLU A 142 -20.50 -1.63 -4.15
N GLU A 143 -20.09 -2.89 -4.25
CA GLU A 143 -20.15 -3.85 -3.14
C GLU A 143 -19.14 -3.52 -2.03
N TYR A 144 -18.00 -2.88 -2.40
CA TYR A 144 -16.90 -2.56 -1.50
C TYR A 144 -16.79 -1.04 -1.30
N ASP A 145 -17.58 -0.52 -0.36
CA ASP A 145 -17.46 0.88 0.10
C ASP A 145 -16.29 1.00 1.08
N THR A 146 -15.07 1.08 0.54
CA THR A 146 -13.80 1.10 1.27
C THR A 146 -12.72 1.81 0.46
N LEU A 147 -11.59 2.11 1.10
CA LEU A 147 -10.43 2.67 0.42
C LEU A 147 -9.37 1.60 0.18
N ILE A 148 -8.77 1.62 -1.00
CA ILE A 148 -7.57 0.83 -1.30
C ILE A 148 -6.37 1.55 -0.69
N THR A 149 -5.56 0.85 0.08
CA THR A 149 -4.35 1.39 0.72
C THR A 149 -3.07 0.93 0.05
N THR A 150 -3.09 -0.25 -0.54
CA THR A 150 -1.94 -0.88 -1.22
C THR A 150 -2.42 -1.94 -2.20
N ALA A 151 -1.59 -2.29 -3.18
CA ALA A 151 -1.86 -3.40 -4.09
C ALA A 151 -0.57 -4.11 -4.51
N ILE A 152 -0.66 -5.40 -4.80
CA ILE A 152 0.41 -6.17 -5.41
C ILE A 152 -0.14 -7.04 -6.55
N THR A 153 0.69 -7.28 -7.54
CA THR A 153 0.45 -8.24 -8.62
C THR A 153 1.21 -9.53 -8.35
N THR A 154 0.64 -10.64 -8.69
CA THR A 154 1.28 -11.96 -8.65
C THR A 154 0.86 -12.79 -9.85
N ILE A 155 1.48 -13.96 -10.04
CA ILE A 155 1.07 -14.92 -11.07
C ILE A 155 -0.36 -15.46 -10.86
N GLU A 156 -0.88 -15.38 -9.62
CA GLU A 156 -2.21 -15.88 -9.26
C GLU A 156 -3.30 -14.81 -9.34
N GLY A 157 -2.94 -13.53 -9.51
CA GLY A 157 -3.85 -12.41 -9.56
C GLY A 157 -3.34 -11.17 -8.84
N ILE A 158 -4.25 -10.25 -8.60
CA ILE A 158 -3.98 -8.96 -7.97
C ILE A 158 -4.61 -8.98 -6.58
N TYR A 159 -3.84 -8.53 -5.58
CA TYR A 159 -4.28 -8.43 -4.19
C TYR A 159 -4.32 -6.97 -3.78
N LEU A 160 -5.42 -6.55 -3.18
CA LEU A 160 -5.69 -5.20 -2.72
C LEU A 160 -5.79 -5.19 -1.20
N GLY A 161 -4.97 -4.41 -0.52
CA GLY A 161 -5.18 -4.07 0.89
C GLY A 161 -6.18 -2.94 0.99
N THR A 162 -7.18 -3.09 1.87
CA THR A 162 -8.25 -2.11 2.05
C THR A 162 -8.38 -1.70 3.52
N THR A 163 -9.06 -0.58 3.78
CA THR A 163 -9.27 -0.11 5.16
C THR A 163 -10.25 -0.96 5.94
N ASP A 164 -11.27 -1.53 5.30
CA ASP A 164 -12.41 -2.13 6.00
C ASP A 164 -12.61 -3.63 5.72
N PHE A 165 -12.20 -4.10 4.53
CA PHE A 165 -12.36 -5.50 4.11
C PHE A 165 -11.07 -6.33 4.21
N GLY A 166 -9.99 -5.74 4.75
CA GLY A 166 -8.69 -6.41 4.84
C GLY A 166 -8.10 -6.64 3.46
N LEU A 167 -7.96 -7.89 3.02
CA LEU A 167 -7.34 -8.25 1.76
C LEU A 167 -8.40 -8.74 0.75
N LEU A 168 -8.46 -8.10 -0.41
CA LEU A 168 -9.26 -8.52 -1.55
C LEU A 168 -8.35 -9.12 -2.62
N LYS A 169 -8.78 -10.21 -3.24
CA LYS A 169 -8.13 -10.81 -4.41
C LYS A 169 -9.03 -10.70 -5.63
N THR A 170 -8.45 -10.34 -6.77
CA THR A 170 -9.11 -10.43 -8.08
C THR A 170 -8.20 -11.12 -9.07
N SER A 171 -8.78 -11.84 -10.02
CA SER A 171 -8.05 -12.34 -11.19
C SER A 171 -8.02 -11.25 -12.26
N ALA A 172 -6.86 -10.98 -12.81
CA ALA A 172 -6.59 -9.92 -13.78
C ALA A 172 -7.23 -10.12 -15.15
N SER A 173 -8.41 -10.72 -15.26
CA SER A 173 -9.02 -11.03 -16.56
C SER A 173 -10.27 -10.20 -16.87
N ASN A 174 -10.10 -9.31 -17.87
CA ASN A 174 -11.18 -8.84 -18.75
C ASN A 174 -12.37 -8.08 -18.14
N GLY A 175 -12.12 -6.94 -17.49
CA GLY A 175 -13.12 -5.88 -17.41
C GLY A 175 -14.29 -6.08 -16.43
N GLN A 176 -14.35 -7.19 -15.70
CA GLN A 176 -15.24 -7.38 -14.56
C GLN A 176 -14.41 -7.65 -13.32
N ASN A 177 -14.30 -6.67 -12.46
CA ASN A 177 -13.58 -6.77 -11.19
C ASN A 177 -14.43 -7.57 -10.19
N VAL A 178 -14.33 -8.90 -10.27
CA VAL A 178 -14.90 -9.77 -9.23
C VAL A 178 -13.84 -9.94 -8.17
N PHE A 179 -14.16 -9.50 -6.96
CA PHE A 179 -13.26 -9.61 -5.81
C PHE A 179 -13.68 -10.79 -4.92
N THR A 180 -12.67 -11.41 -4.33
CA THR A 180 -12.82 -12.42 -3.27
C THR A 180 -12.13 -11.89 -2.03
N GLU A 181 -12.85 -11.84 -0.92
CA GLU A 181 -12.27 -11.47 0.37
C GLU A 181 -11.38 -12.58 0.90
N ILE A 182 -10.19 -12.22 1.35
CA ILE A 182 -9.27 -13.13 2.03
C ILE A 182 -9.24 -12.74 3.50
N HIS A 183 -9.81 -13.61 4.33
CA HIS A 183 -9.79 -13.45 5.77
C HIS A 183 -8.78 -14.42 6.40
N PRO A 184 -8.01 -13.99 7.40
CA PRO A 184 -7.28 -14.93 8.25
C PRO A 184 -8.29 -15.86 8.93
N ASN A 185 -7.85 -17.06 9.31
CA ASN A 185 -8.68 -17.97 10.08
C ASN A 185 -9.04 -17.30 11.43
N GLY A 186 -10.24 -16.77 11.50
CA GLY A 186 -10.69 -15.92 12.58
C GLY A 186 -12.22 -15.74 12.59
N PRO A 187 -12.74 -14.91 13.49
CA PRO A 187 -14.15 -14.55 13.50
C PRO A 187 -14.52 -13.77 12.23
N LEU A 188 -15.78 -13.80 11.86
CA LEU A 188 -16.31 -13.19 10.63
C LEU A 188 -16.01 -11.69 10.52
N ARG A 189 -15.89 -10.99 11.64
CA ARG A 189 -15.65 -9.55 11.73
C ARG A 189 -14.81 -9.19 12.95
N ASN A 190 -14.14 -8.05 12.89
CA ASN A 190 -13.35 -7.53 14.02
C ASN A 190 -14.20 -6.78 15.06
N ASN A 191 -15.39 -6.29 14.70
CA ASN A 191 -16.29 -5.57 15.60
C ASN A 191 -17.15 -6.56 16.42
N ILE A 192 -16.52 -7.37 17.23
CA ILE A 192 -17.19 -8.30 18.13
C ILE A 192 -17.96 -7.50 19.18
N PHE A 193 -19.26 -7.77 19.28
CA PHE A 193 -20.16 -7.12 20.23
C PHE A 193 -20.30 -7.92 21.54
N SER A 194 -20.40 -9.24 21.43
CA SER A 194 -20.48 -10.11 22.58
C SER A 194 -19.71 -11.41 22.36
N VAL A 195 -19.10 -11.91 23.42
CA VAL A 195 -18.38 -13.18 23.46
C VAL A 195 -18.94 -14.03 24.59
N SER A 196 -19.22 -15.31 24.27
CA SER A 196 -19.58 -16.31 25.27
C SER A 196 -18.66 -17.51 25.12
N ALA A 197 -18.12 -18.01 26.25
CA ALA A 197 -17.22 -19.14 26.25
C ALA A 197 -17.70 -20.21 27.25
N GLY A 198 -17.61 -21.48 26.84
CA GLY A 198 -17.93 -22.61 27.70
C GLY A 198 -17.71 -23.95 27.00
N TYR A 199 -17.36 -24.97 27.77
CA TYR A 199 -17.15 -26.35 27.30
C TYR A 199 -16.20 -26.47 26.10
N GLY A 200 -15.12 -25.66 26.07
CA GLY A 200 -14.14 -25.63 24.99
C GLY A 200 -14.61 -24.93 23.71
N ASN A 201 -15.70 -24.15 23.78
CA ASN A 201 -16.23 -23.38 22.67
C ASN A 201 -16.20 -21.88 22.98
N VAL A 202 -16.00 -21.07 21.95
CA VAL A 202 -16.16 -19.61 22.01
C VAL A 202 -17.16 -19.17 20.94
N TRP A 203 -18.16 -18.41 21.34
CA TRP A 203 -19.14 -17.84 20.42
C TRP A 203 -19.00 -16.32 20.39
N CYS A 204 -18.97 -15.76 19.19
CA CYS A 204 -18.91 -14.33 18.96
C CYS A 204 -20.15 -13.86 18.21
N THR A 205 -20.79 -12.81 18.69
CA THR A 205 -21.83 -12.08 17.97
C THR A 205 -21.36 -10.68 17.64
N TYR A 206 -21.98 -10.08 16.64
CA TYR A 206 -21.61 -8.78 16.07
C TYR A 206 -22.76 -7.82 16.18
N GLY A 207 -22.47 -6.57 16.46
CA GLY A 207 -23.47 -5.54 16.58
C GLY A 207 -22.89 -4.24 17.12
N SER A 208 -23.78 -3.34 17.44
CA SER A 208 -23.45 -2.08 18.07
C SER A 208 -24.66 -1.45 18.73
N TYR A 209 -24.40 -0.52 19.65
CA TYR A 209 -25.41 0.39 20.17
C TYR A 209 -25.24 1.76 19.53
N SER A 210 -26.37 2.43 19.29
CA SER A 210 -26.37 3.85 18.97
C SER A 210 -25.80 4.68 20.13
N LEU A 211 -25.55 5.97 19.91
CA LEU A 211 -25.14 6.91 20.96
C LEU A 211 -26.18 7.03 22.11
N THR A 212 -27.41 6.61 21.88
CA THR A 212 -28.50 6.59 22.86
C THR A 212 -28.77 5.19 23.43
N TYR A 213 -27.80 4.28 23.26
CA TYR A 213 -27.85 2.90 23.77
C TYR A 213 -28.98 2.03 23.22
N PHE A 214 -29.52 2.35 22.05
CA PHE A 214 -30.46 1.46 21.36
C PHE A 214 -29.67 0.48 20.46
N PRO A 215 -30.03 -0.82 20.43
CA PRO A 215 -29.43 -1.80 19.54
C PRO A 215 -29.62 -1.40 18.06
N GLU A 216 -28.57 -1.44 17.27
CA GLU A 216 -28.64 -1.06 15.84
C GLU A 216 -29.17 -2.17 14.94
N ASN A 217 -29.53 -3.33 15.48
CA ASN A 217 -30.11 -4.47 14.76
C ASN A 217 -29.29 -4.91 13.54
N LYS A 218 -27.97 -4.94 13.67
CA LYS A 218 -27.06 -5.34 12.58
C LYS A 218 -27.26 -6.82 12.22
N ARG A 219 -27.10 -7.14 10.93
CA ARG A 219 -27.28 -8.48 10.36
C ARG A 219 -25.93 -9.07 9.97
N TYR A 220 -25.09 -9.36 10.96
CA TYR A 220 -23.70 -9.74 10.70
C TYR A 220 -23.40 -11.25 10.88
N GLY A 221 -24.32 -12.03 11.36
CA GLY A 221 -24.12 -13.45 11.59
C GLY A 221 -23.50 -13.77 12.95
N VAL A 222 -22.90 -14.94 13.07
CA VAL A 222 -22.33 -15.49 14.30
C VAL A 222 -21.02 -16.22 13.95
N SER A 223 -20.02 -16.14 14.81
CA SER A 223 -18.82 -16.95 14.70
C SER A 223 -18.65 -17.87 15.90
N HIS A 224 -18.20 -19.08 15.65
CA HIS A 224 -17.95 -20.10 16.63
C HIS A 224 -16.53 -20.65 16.47
N LEU A 225 -15.77 -20.65 17.56
CA LEU A 225 -14.47 -21.29 17.64
C LEU A 225 -14.56 -22.54 18.55
N LYS A 226 -14.10 -23.65 18.05
CA LYS A 226 -13.79 -24.86 18.82
C LYS A 226 -12.36 -25.24 18.54
N ASP A 227 -12.10 -26.08 17.54
CA ASP A 227 -10.76 -26.40 17.03
C ASP A 227 -10.38 -25.41 15.91
N GLU A 228 -11.40 -24.97 15.16
CA GLU A 228 -11.30 -23.98 14.07
C GLU A 228 -12.45 -22.96 14.18
N TRP A 229 -12.29 -21.83 13.50
CA TRP A 229 -13.36 -20.87 13.36
C TRP A 229 -14.38 -21.34 12.35
N PHE A 230 -15.63 -21.37 12.77
CA PHE A 230 -16.80 -21.64 11.94
C PHE A 230 -17.67 -20.39 11.91
N ASN A 231 -17.78 -19.77 10.73
CA ASN A 231 -18.48 -18.53 10.52
C ASN A 231 -19.86 -18.80 9.87
N ILE A 232 -20.91 -18.31 10.47
CA ILE A 232 -22.30 -18.46 9.99
C ILE A 232 -22.78 -17.06 9.59
N PRO A 233 -22.81 -16.72 8.28
CA PRO A 233 -23.39 -15.48 7.80
C PRO A 233 -24.86 -15.35 8.21
N TYR A 234 -25.35 -14.10 8.32
CA TYR A 234 -26.71 -13.84 8.76
C TYR A 234 -27.77 -14.59 7.93
N ASP A 235 -27.61 -14.59 6.60
CA ASP A 235 -28.56 -15.21 5.67
C ASP A 235 -28.58 -16.74 5.76
N SER A 236 -27.58 -17.35 6.37
CA SER A 236 -27.52 -18.79 6.65
C SER A 236 -28.12 -19.18 7.99
N LEU A 237 -28.54 -18.21 8.82
CA LEU A 237 -29.19 -18.48 10.09
C LEU A 237 -30.67 -18.82 9.86
N GLN A 238 -31.12 -19.92 10.46
CA GLN A 238 -32.53 -20.36 10.35
C GLN A 238 -33.49 -19.46 11.13
N TYR A 239 -32.99 -18.61 12.03
CA TYR A 239 -33.78 -17.72 12.87
C TYR A 239 -33.21 -16.30 12.81
N ASN A 240 -34.08 -15.30 13.04
CA ASN A 240 -33.66 -13.89 13.10
C ASN A 240 -32.76 -13.64 14.31
N ALA A 241 -31.45 -13.73 14.12
CA ALA A 241 -30.45 -13.31 15.10
C ALA A 241 -30.10 -11.85 14.84
N ARG A 242 -30.63 -10.93 15.63
CA ARG A 242 -30.34 -9.49 15.59
C ARG A 242 -29.73 -9.08 16.91
N SER A 243 -28.70 -8.27 16.85
CA SER A 243 -28.08 -7.60 18.00
C SER A 243 -28.52 -6.16 18.13
#